data_0ed6344ff52f09bc6c70f69279aaad41
#
_entry.id   0ed6344ff52f09bc6c70f69279aaad41
#
_cell.length_a   1.000
_cell.length_b   1.000
_cell.length_c   1.000
_cell.angle_alpha   90.00
_cell.angle_beta   90.00
_cell.angle_gamma   90.00
#
_symmetry.space_group_name_H-M   'P 1'
#
loop_
_entity.id
_entity.type
_entity.pdbx_description
1 polymer ?
#
loop_
_entity_poly.entity_id
_entity_poly.type
_entity_poly.pdbx_seq_one_letter_code
_entity_poly.pdbx_strand_id
1 'polypeptide(L)'
;LAEEYGDKYARGDVPTEGIDAEGYFADNKPQDSEGISEFPTLIYDGPFSESSEKLEPKGLSGGEVTMEQAKTVANIIAGVTFGEGQETGGKIPAYQFSMSNEDGTWVEAAVTKQGGKLLWYMSPCKGNTEGKPDDAEGKRYADTALKKLEELGYRNMTATYAQYYGGAALINCAATQNGVILYNDLIKVWVDRKTNEVTGVD
;
A
#
# COMPACT_ATOMS: atom_id res chain seq x y z
N LEU A 1 12.03 14.07 -25.21
CA LEU A 1 10.94 14.75 -24.47
C LEU A 1 11.11 14.61 -22.97
N ALA A 2 11.28 13.40 -22.40
CA ALA A 2 11.41 13.21 -20.94
C ALA A 2 12.70 13.81 -20.37
N GLU A 3 13.83 13.72 -21.06
CA GLU A 3 15.11 14.36 -20.66
C GLU A 3 15.05 15.89 -20.77
N GLU A 4 14.44 16.42 -21.82
CA GLU A 4 14.36 17.85 -22.09
C GLU A 4 13.44 18.58 -21.08
N TYR A 5 12.37 17.94 -20.64
CA TYR A 5 11.45 18.50 -19.64
C TYR A 5 11.93 18.28 -18.20
N GLY A 6 12.59 17.15 -17.91
CA GLY A 6 13.11 16.84 -16.58
C GLY A 6 14.10 17.90 -16.06
N ASP A 7 15.00 18.37 -16.94
CA ASP A 7 15.99 19.38 -16.61
C ASP A 7 15.40 20.79 -16.39
N LYS A 8 14.30 21.12 -17.06
CA LYS A 8 13.58 22.40 -16.87
C LYS A 8 12.81 22.42 -15.54
N TYR A 9 12.19 21.31 -15.17
CA TYR A 9 11.52 21.19 -13.86
C TYR A 9 12.52 21.25 -12.70
N ALA A 10 13.68 20.64 -12.84
CA ALA A 10 14.73 20.65 -11.81
C ALA A 10 15.34 22.05 -11.57
N ARG A 11 15.29 22.93 -12.55
CA ARG A 11 15.82 24.31 -12.44
C ARG A 11 14.79 25.36 -12.05
N GLY A 12 13.53 25.02 -11.91
CA GLY A 12 12.45 26.00 -11.65
C GLY A 12 12.15 26.94 -12.83
N ASP A 13 12.71 26.65 -14.02
CA ASP A 13 12.57 27.46 -15.23
C ASP A 13 11.30 27.12 -16.04
N VAL A 14 10.28 26.59 -15.40
CA VAL A 14 8.99 26.39 -16.08
C VAL A 14 8.29 27.72 -16.12
N PRO A 15 8.02 28.29 -17.32
CA PRO A 15 7.26 29.51 -17.42
C PRO A 15 5.86 29.25 -16.87
N THR A 16 5.53 29.87 -15.76
CA THR A 16 4.17 29.86 -15.22
C THR A 16 3.28 30.91 -15.91
N GLU A 17 3.84 31.71 -16.78
CA GLU A 17 3.13 32.69 -17.57
C GLU A 17 2.90 32.16 -18.98
N GLY A 18 1.63 31.95 -19.35
CA GLY A 18 1.26 31.82 -20.75
C GLY A 18 0.67 30.49 -21.21
N ILE A 19 0.25 29.59 -20.31
CA ILE A 19 -0.72 28.56 -20.69
C ILE A 19 -2.10 29.22 -20.52
N ASP A 20 -2.57 29.83 -21.58
CA ASP A 20 -3.99 30.22 -21.69
C ASP A 20 -4.81 28.91 -21.81
N ALA A 21 -5.13 28.35 -20.65
CA ALA A 21 -5.93 27.11 -20.58
C ALA A 21 -7.32 27.34 -21.19
N GLU A 22 -7.87 28.56 -21.11
CA GLU A 22 -9.14 28.89 -21.70
C GLU A 22 -9.06 28.92 -23.23
N GLY A 23 -7.98 29.47 -23.80
CA GLY A 23 -7.73 29.46 -25.24
C GLY A 23 -7.48 28.06 -25.78
N TYR A 24 -6.68 27.25 -25.10
CA TYR A 24 -6.40 25.88 -25.51
C TYR A 24 -7.65 25.01 -25.58
N PHE A 25 -8.55 25.14 -24.61
CA PHE A 25 -9.82 24.41 -24.60
C PHE A 25 -10.86 25.01 -25.55
N ALA A 26 -10.78 26.29 -25.87
CA ALA A 26 -11.69 26.93 -26.81
C ALA A 26 -11.42 26.50 -28.27
N ASP A 27 -10.17 26.35 -28.65
CA ASP A 27 -9.78 25.95 -30.01
C ASP A 27 -9.87 24.44 -30.26
N ASN A 28 -9.86 23.63 -29.22
CA ASN A 28 -10.02 22.16 -29.30
C ASN A 28 -11.41 21.67 -28.90
N LYS A 29 -12.47 22.45 -29.14
CA LYS A 29 -13.82 21.91 -29.00
C LYS A 29 -13.97 20.70 -29.91
N PRO A 30 -14.45 19.54 -29.41
CA PRO A 30 -14.78 18.42 -30.26
C PRO A 30 -15.75 18.94 -31.34
N GLN A 31 -15.38 18.72 -32.61
CA GLN A 31 -16.37 18.93 -33.68
C GLN A 31 -17.57 18.06 -33.35
N ASP A 32 -18.77 18.68 -33.32
CA ASP A 32 -20.00 17.97 -33.11
C ASP A 32 -20.11 16.82 -34.12
N SER A 33 -19.71 15.63 -33.68
CA SER A 33 -20.02 14.41 -34.37
C SER A 33 -21.47 14.10 -34.03
N GLU A 34 -22.38 14.47 -34.92
CA GLU A 34 -23.77 14.01 -34.86
C GLU A 34 -23.76 12.48 -34.75
N GLY A 35 -24.07 11.96 -33.57
CA GLY A 35 -24.20 10.51 -33.35
C GLY A 35 -23.59 9.93 -32.07
N ILE A 36 -22.84 10.67 -31.27
CA ILE A 36 -22.40 10.19 -29.97
C ILE A 36 -23.10 10.98 -28.88
N SER A 37 -24.28 10.50 -28.50
CA SER A 37 -25.16 11.19 -27.55
C SER A 37 -24.76 11.06 -26.08
N GLU A 38 -23.83 10.19 -25.74
CA GLU A 38 -23.34 10.04 -24.36
C GLU A 38 -21.86 9.60 -24.36
N PHE A 39 -20.98 10.56 -24.14
CA PHE A 39 -19.66 10.21 -23.60
C PHE A 39 -19.84 9.86 -22.11
N PRO A 40 -19.33 8.72 -21.65
CA PRO A 40 -19.30 8.49 -20.22
C PRO A 40 -18.55 9.65 -19.58
N THR A 41 -19.14 10.25 -18.55
CA THR A 41 -18.46 11.28 -17.76
C THR A 41 -17.16 10.70 -17.27
N LEU A 42 -16.03 11.20 -17.78
CA LEU A 42 -14.72 10.90 -17.24
C LEU A 42 -14.67 11.49 -15.84
N ILE A 43 -14.93 10.65 -14.84
CA ILE A 43 -14.67 11.00 -13.46
C ILE A 43 -13.15 10.93 -13.31
N TYR A 44 -12.49 12.09 -13.36
CA TYR A 44 -11.08 12.17 -13.00
C TYR A 44 -10.96 11.97 -11.51
N ASP A 45 -10.68 10.75 -11.13
CA ASP A 45 -10.36 10.38 -9.77
C ASP A 45 -8.86 10.62 -9.54
N GLY A 46 -8.49 11.86 -9.31
CA GLY A 46 -7.17 12.20 -8.78
C GLY A 46 -6.97 11.61 -7.38
N PRO A 47 -5.77 11.70 -6.80
CA PRO A 47 -5.44 11.13 -5.49
C PRO A 47 -6.33 11.65 -4.33
N PHE A 48 -7.13 12.68 -4.58
CA PHE A 48 -8.08 13.28 -3.64
C PHE A 48 -9.54 13.10 -4.09
N SER A 49 -9.82 12.10 -4.90
CA SER A 49 -11.17 11.86 -5.41
C SER A 49 -12.14 11.52 -4.30
N GLU A 50 -13.25 12.27 -4.24
CA GLU A 50 -14.36 12.00 -3.33
C GLU A 50 -15.05 10.65 -3.63
N SER A 51 -14.86 10.08 -4.82
CA SER A 51 -15.45 8.80 -5.18
C SER A 51 -14.79 7.63 -4.43
N SER A 52 -13.51 7.74 -4.09
CA SER A 52 -12.82 6.74 -3.29
C SER A 52 -13.36 6.66 -1.86
N GLU A 53 -13.90 7.77 -1.33
CA GLU A 53 -14.51 7.81 0.00
C GLU A 53 -15.85 7.07 0.07
N LYS A 54 -16.53 6.92 -1.06
CA LYS A 54 -17.86 6.30 -1.14
C LYS A 54 -17.82 4.80 -1.39
N LEU A 55 -16.64 4.25 -1.69
CA LEU A 55 -16.50 2.81 -1.92
C LEU A 55 -16.56 2.06 -0.60
N GLU A 56 -17.48 1.10 -0.52
CA GLU A 56 -17.49 0.14 0.58
C GLU A 56 -16.31 -0.82 0.47
N PRO A 57 -15.67 -1.20 1.60
CA PRO A 57 -14.59 -2.16 1.61
C PRO A 57 -15.02 -3.48 0.97
N LYS A 58 -14.31 -3.91 -0.06
CA LYS A 58 -14.50 -5.21 -0.70
C LYS A 58 -13.53 -6.23 -0.09
N GLY A 59 -13.93 -7.50 -0.06
CA GLY A 59 -13.09 -8.57 0.46
C GLY A 59 -13.22 -8.85 1.95
N LEU A 60 -13.93 -8.01 2.70
CA LEU A 60 -14.33 -8.34 4.06
C LEU A 60 -15.47 -9.37 4.00
N SER A 61 -15.21 -10.59 4.45
CA SER A 61 -16.17 -11.68 4.47
C SER A 61 -16.09 -12.45 5.79
N GLY A 62 -17.19 -13.07 6.17
CA GLY A 62 -17.29 -13.80 7.44
C GLY A 62 -18.08 -13.02 8.49
N GLY A 63 -18.34 -13.67 9.63
CA GLY A 63 -18.98 -13.06 10.78
C GLY A 63 -18.04 -12.16 11.56
N GLU A 64 -18.58 -11.40 12.50
CA GLU A 64 -17.78 -10.63 13.45
C GLU A 64 -17.01 -11.57 14.38
N VAL A 65 -15.75 -11.21 14.64
CA VAL A 65 -14.90 -11.89 15.62
C VAL A 65 -14.85 -11.11 16.91
N THR A 66 -14.61 -11.79 18.02
CA THR A 66 -14.38 -11.15 19.31
C THR A 66 -12.96 -10.59 19.37
N MET A 67 -12.71 -9.66 20.31
CA MET A 67 -11.36 -9.11 20.55
C MET A 67 -10.34 -10.23 20.88
N GLU A 68 -10.72 -11.26 21.63
CA GLU A 68 -9.84 -12.39 21.95
C GLU A 68 -9.48 -13.24 20.72
N GLN A 69 -10.44 -13.43 19.80
CA GLN A 69 -10.16 -14.10 18.54
C GLN A 69 -9.24 -13.28 17.65
N ALA A 70 -9.49 -11.97 17.55
CA ALA A 70 -8.63 -11.05 16.82
C ALA A 70 -7.21 -10.98 17.42
N LYS A 71 -7.09 -10.97 18.74
CA LYS A 71 -5.80 -11.02 19.46
C LYS A 71 -5.03 -12.31 19.15
N THR A 72 -5.71 -13.43 19.07
CA THR A 72 -5.07 -14.69 18.68
C THR A 72 -4.46 -14.61 17.27
N VAL A 73 -5.19 -14.02 16.33
CA VAL A 73 -4.69 -13.78 14.96
C VAL A 73 -3.47 -12.85 14.98
N ALA A 74 -3.55 -11.72 15.70
CA ALA A 74 -2.46 -10.77 15.83
C ALA A 74 -1.20 -11.41 16.43
N ASN A 75 -1.34 -12.18 17.50
CA ASN A 75 -0.24 -12.89 18.15
C ASN A 75 0.48 -13.85 17.20
N ILE A 76 -0.27 -14.62 16.43
CA ILE A 76 0.29 -15.59 15.46
C ILE A 76 1.08 -14.87 14.38
N ILE A 77 0.54 -13.77 13.84
CA ILE A 77 1.16 -13.05 12.72
C ILE A 77 2.41 -12.29 13.16
N ALA A 78 2.33 -11.59 14.28
CA ALA A 78 3.42 -10.78 14.81
C ALA A 78 4.47 -11.60 15.59
N GLY A 79 4.15 -12.83 15.97
CA GLY A 79 5.05 -13.70 16.76
C GLY A 79 5.26 -13.21 18.19
N VAL A 80 4.32 -12.43 18.74
CA VAL A 80 4.37 -11.86 20.10
C VAL A 80 3.07 -12.14 20.84
N THR A 81 3.03 -11.85 22.14
CA THR A 81 1.81 -11.93 22.93
C THR A 81 1.35 -10.52 23.30
N PHE A 82 0.33 -10.04 22.63
CA PHE A 82 -0.26 -8.73 22.94
C PHE A 82 -1.07 -8.75 24.25
N GLY A 83 -1.13 -7.61 24.90
CA GLY A 83 -2.03 -7.33 26.02
C GLY A 83 -3.49 -7.13 25.58
N GLU A 84 -4.23 -6.31 26.30
CA GLU A 84 -5.57 -5.89 25.91
C GLU A 84 -5.51 -5.02 24.64
N GLY A 85 -6.48 -5.23 23.73
CA GLY A 85 -6.64 -4.42 22.53
C GLY A 85 -7.61 -3.27 22.75
N GLN A 86 -7.70 -2.41 21.76
CA GLN A 86 -8.70 -1.35 21.69
C GLN A 86 -9.48 -1.43 20.37
N GLU A 87 -10.73 -0.99 20.44
CA GLU A 87 -11.52 -0.89 19.21
C GLU A 87 -11.15 0.36 18.43
N THR A 88 -11.02 0.21 17.12
CA THR A 88 -10.84 1.32 16.19
C THR A 88 -12.05 1.43 15.27
N GLY A 89 -12.49 2.67 15.07
CA GLY A 89 -13.56 2.99 14.12
C GLY A 89 -13.03 3.24 12.71
N GLY A 90 -13.91 3.69 11.84
CA GLY A 90 -13.60 4.04 10.46
C GLY A 90 -14.32 3.14 9.45
N LYS A 91 -13.92 3.21 8.19
CA LYS A 91 -14.52 2.40 7.10
C LYS A 91 -14.33 0.89 7.32
N ILE A 92 -13.25 0.50 7.99
CA ILE A 92 -12.95 -0.88 8.35
C ILE A 92 -12.81 -0.95 9.87
N PRO A 93 -13.87 -1.26 10.61
CA PRO A 93 -13.80 -1.46 12.05
C PRO A 93 -12.82 -2.60 12.40
N ALA A 94 -11.92 -2.36 13.34
CA ALA A 94 -10.87 -3.29 13.71
C ALA A 94 -10.60 -3.30 15.22
N TYR A 95 -9.83 -4.26 15.66
CA TYR A 95 -9.18 -4.28 16.97
C TYR A 95 -7.70 -4.02 16.76
N GLN A 96 -7.17 -3.06 17.48
CA GLN A 96 -5.75 -2.72 17.48
C GLN A 96 -5.09 -3.20 18.76
N PHE A 97 -3.90 -3.75 18.62
CA PHE A 97 -3.08 -4.26 19.70
C PHE A 97 -1.71 -3.60 19.62
N SER A 98 -1.16 -3.24 20.76
CA SER A 98 0.18 -2.69 20.87
C SER A 98 0.95 -3.33 22.01
N MET A 99 2.26 -3.45 21.85
CA MET A 99 3.19 -3.93 22.87
C MET A 99 4.49 -3.14 22.78
N SER A 100 4.95 -2.65 23.92
CA SER A 100 6.28 -2.06 24.02
C SER A 100 7.26 -3.07 24.59
N ASN A 101 8.44 -3.15 23.97
CA ASN A 101 9.55 -3.95 24.45
C ASN A 101 10.34 -3.19 25.51
N GLU A 102 11.19 -3.89 26.25
CA GLU A 102 12.05 -3.30 27.30
C GLU A 102 13.03 -2.27 26.76
N ASP A 103 13.45 -2.40 25.50
CA ASP A 103 14.36 -1.49 24.80
C ASP A 103 13.66 -0.24 24.24
N GLY A 104 12.35 -0.07 24.50
CA GLY A 104 11.53 1.05 24.03
C GLY A 104 11.03 0.90 22.58
N THR A 105 11.32 -0.21 21.91
CA THR A 105 10.71 -0.53 20.62
C THR A 105 9.28 -1.01 20.82
N TRP A 106 8.47 -0.91 19.77
CA TRP A 106 7.06 -1.28 19.83
C TRP A 106 6.67 -2.18 18.68
N VAL A 107 5.69 -3.03 18.92
CA VAL A 107 5.04 -3.88 17.92
C VAL A 107 3.55 -3.57 17.96
N GLU A 108 2.96 -3.39 16.81
CA GLU A 108 1.53 -3.10 16.69
C GLU A 108 0.90 -3.97 15.60
N ALA A 109 -0.38 -4.29 15.77
CA ALA A 109 -1.17 -4.99 14.77
C ALA A 109 -2.62 -4.53 14.85
N ALA A 110 -3.30 -4.56 13.71
CA ALA A 110 -4.75 -4.38 13.63
C ALA A 110 -5.39 -5.54 12.88
N VAL A 111 -6.51 -6.01 13.41
CA VAL A 111 -7.28 -7.12 12.86
C VAL A 111 -8.73 -6.67 12.70
N THR A 112 -9.31 -6.89 11.54
CA THR A 112 -10.69 -6.46 11.23
C THR A 112 -11.70 -7.17 12.13
N LYS A 113 -12.74 -6.44 12.56
CA LYS A 113 -13.87 -7.05 13.28
C LYS A 113 -14.61 -8.06 12.43
N GLN A 114 -14.85 -7.70 11.15
CA GLN A 114 -15.47 -8.65 10.22
C GLN A 114 -14.42 -9.59 9.65
N GLY A 115 -14.62 -10.88 9.86
CA GLY A 115 -13.82 -11.96 9.31
C GLY A 115 -12.45 -12.16 9.96
N GLY A 116 -12.03 -11.32 10.92
CA GLY A 116 -10.77 -11.49 11.65
C GLY A 116 -9.55 -11.48 10.74
N LYS A 117 -9.52 -10.58 9.74
CA LYS A 117 -8.42 -10.46 8.78
C LYS A 117 -7.36 -9.50 9.31
N LEU A 118 -6.08 -9.79 9.02
CA LEU A 118 -5.03 -8.81 9.26
C LEU A 118 -5.33 -7.55 8.43
N LEU A 119 -5.39 -6.40 9.09
CA LEU A 119 -5.46 -5.11 8.44
C LEU A 119 -4.05 -4.58 8.20
N TRP A 120 -3.24 -4.57 9.23
CA TRP A 120 -1.81 -4.28 9.15
C TRP A 120 -1.08 -4.79 10.40
N TYR A 121 0.22 -4.99 10.30
CA TYR A 121 1.10 -5.11 11.47
C TYR A 121 2.45 -4.46 11.20
N MET A 122 3.10 -3.97 12.25
CA MET A 122 4.41 -3.34 12.20
C MET A 122 5.23 -3.71 13.42
N SER A 123 6.52 -3.97 13.20
CA SER A 123 7.53 -4.15 14.23
C SER A 123 8.83 -3.44 13.82
N PRO A 124 9.73 -3.12 14.76
CA PRO A 124 10.95 -2.42 14.43
C PRO A 124 11.94 -3.31 13.67
N CYS A 125 12.73 -2.70 12.79
CA CYS A 125 13.90 -3.34 12.21
C CYS A 125 15.03 -3.48 13.24
N LYS A 126 15.80 -4.56 13.18
CA LYS A 126 16.89 -4.88 14.12
C LYS A 126 18.21 -4.14 13.85
N GLY A 127 18.19 -3.15 13.01
CA GLY A 127 19.35 -2.35 12.73
C GLY A 127 19.23 -1.46 11.52
N ASN A 128 20.30 -0.73 11.25
CA ASN A 128 20.41 0.10 10.05
C ASN A 128 21.43 -0.55 9.10
N THR A 129 21.14 -0.49 7.80
CA THR A 129 22.04 -1.00 6.75
C THR A 129 22.24 0.12 5.75
N GLU A 130 23.45 0.56 5.60
CA GLU A 130 23.80 1.63 4.67
C GLU A 130 23.88 1.13 3.22
N GLY A 131 23.74 2.05 2.30
CA GLY A 131 23.85 1.80 0.87
C GLY A 131 22.59 1.19 0.23
N LYS A 132 22.62 1.16 -1.09
CA LYS A 132 21.58 0.50 -1.89
C LYS A 132 21.91 -0.99 -1.99
N PRO A 133 20.93 -1.90 -1.83
CA PRO A 133 21.16 -3.33 -2.03
C PRO A 133 21.54 -3.63 -3.48
N ASP A 134 22.27 -4.70 -3.69
CA ASP A 134 22.47 -5.26 -5.02
C ASP A 134 21.23 -6.02 -5.52
N ASP A 135 21.26 -6.47 -6.77
CA ASP A 135 20.11 -7.14 -7.38
C ASP A 135 19.77 -8.46 -6.70
N ALA A 136 20.75 -9.18 -6.17
CA ALA A 136 20.54 -10.45 -5.45
C ALA A 136 19.88 -10.22 -4.09
N GLU A 137 20.31 -9.18 -3.37
CA GLU A 137 19.69 -8.76 -2.12
C GLU A 137 18.26 -8.25 -2.36
N GLY A 138 18.06 -7.41 -3.37
CA GLY A 138 16.73 -6.90 -3.75
C GLY A 138 15.77 -8.04 -4.08
N LYS A 139 16.22 -9.03 -4.84
CA LYS A 139 15.44 -10.23 -5.14
C LYS A 139 15.10 -11.03 -3.88
N ARG A 140 16.06 -11.22 -2.97
CA ARG A 140 15.84 -11.94 -1.71
C ARG A 140 14.76 -11.27 -0.85
N TYR A 141 14.75 -9.93 -0.75
CA TYR A 141 13.70 -9.22 -0.02
C TYR A 141 12.33 -9.39 -0.68
N ALA A 142 12.27 -9.32 -2.00
CA ALA A 142 11.04 -9.56 -2.75
C ALA A 142 10.51 -10.99 -2.55
N ASP A 143 11.38 -12.00 -2.66
CA ASP A 143 11.01 -13.40 -2.43
C ASP A 143 10.49 -13.62 -0.98
N THR A 144 11.11 -12.98 0.01
CA THR A 144 10.66 -13.02 1.42
C THR A 144 9.28 -12.39 1.59
N ALA A 145 9.05 -11.23 0.97
CA ALA A 145 7.76 -10.56 0.99
C ALA A 145 6.65 -11.42 0.38
N LEU A 146 6.90 -11.98 -0.81
CA LEU A 146 5.92 -12.83 -1.49
C LEU A 146 5.60 -14.11 -0.71
N LYS A 147 6.61 -14.73 -0.11
CA LYS A 147 6.42 -15.89 0.77
C LYS A 147 5.52 -15.56 1.95
N LYS A 148 5.75 -14.41 2.60
CA LYS A 148 4.90 -13.95 3.71
C LYS A 148 3.45 -13.75 3.28
N LEU A 149 3.22 -13.16 2.12
CA LEU A 149 1.88 -12.98 1.59
C LEU A 149 1.20 -14.31 1.28
N GLU A 150 1.93 -15.31 0.78
CA GLU A 150 1.40 -16.65 0.57
C GLU A 150 1.00 -17.32 1.90
N GLU A 151 1.82 -17.18 2.95
CA GLU A 151 1.50 -17.66 4.31
C GLU A 151 0.23 -16.99 4.88
N LEU A 152 0.00 -15.71 4.56
CA LEU A 152 -1.20 -14.96 4.93
C LEU A 152 -2.42 -15.29 4.05
N GLY A 153 -2.26 -16.15 3.03
CA GLY A 153 -3.34 -16.60 2.15
C GLY A 153 -3.52 -15.80 0.87
N TYR A 154 -2.68 -14.79 0.62
CA TYR A 154 -2.70 -14.04 -0.65
C TYR A 154 -2.03 -14.85 -1.75
N ARG A 155 -2.74 -15.05 -2.85
CA ARG A 155 -2.26 -15.84 -4.00
C ARG A 155 -2.06 -14.95 -5.23
N ASN A 156 -1.21 -15.43 -6.15
CA ASN A 156 -0.94 -14.73 -7.40
C ASN A 156 -0.43 -13.28 -7.19
N MET A 157 0.39 -13.08 -6.17
CA MET A 157 1.04 -11.81 -5.90
C MET A 157 2.36 -11.69 -6.65
N THR A 158 2.70 -10.48 -7.06
CA THR A 158 4.00 -10.15 -7.65
C THR A 158 4.58 -8.90 -7.01
N ALA A 159 5.89 -8.89 -6.77
CA ALA A 159 6.59 -7.70 -6.33
C ALA A 159 6.73 -6.72 -7.51
N THR A 160 6.24 -5.50 -7.36
CA THR A 160 6.18 -4.52 -8.44
C THR A 160 7.19 -3.40 -8.27
N TYR A 161 7.49 -3.03 -7.03
CA TYR A 161 8.38 -1.93 -6.72
C TYR A 161 9.02 -2.12 -5.34
N ALA A 162 10.25 -1.63 -5.18
CA ALA A 162 10.96 -1.67 -3.90
C ALA A 162 11.56 -0.30 -3.56
N GLN A 163 11.46 0.08 -2.29
CA GLN A 163 12.15 1.23 -1.70
C GLN A 163 12.98 0.76 -0.52
N TYR A 164 14.09 1.43 -0.27
CA TYR A 164 15.04 1.05 0.77
C TYR A 164 15.26 2.21 1.73
N TYR A 165 14.96 1.97 2.99
CA TYR A 165 15.08 2.95 4.07
C TYR A 165 16.00 2.36 5.13
N GLY A 166 17.22 2.82 5.25
CA GLY A 166 18.09 2.37 6.32
C GLY A 166 18.00 0.87 6.61
N GLY A 167 17.34 0.50 7.70
CA GLY A 167 17.14 -0.89 8.11
C GLY A 167 16.07 -1.67 7.34
N ALA A 168 15.22 -1.02 6.55
CA ALA A 168 14.04 -1.63 5.92
C ALA A 168 14.09 -1.65 4.39
N ALA A 169 13.60 -2.73 3.80
CA ALA A 169 13.18 -2.81 2.41
C ALA A 169 11.64 -2.83 2.36
N LEU A 170 11.04 -1.82 1.78
CA LEU A 170 9.60 -1.77 1.51
C LEU A 170 9.34 -2.36 0.14
N ILE A 171 8.61 -3.45 0.08
CA ILE A 171 8.25 -4.14 -1.14
C ILE A 171 6.76 -3.94 -1.40
N ASN A 172 6.43 -3.30 -2.52
CA ASN A 172 5.06 -3.21 -2.99
C ASN A 172 4.72 -4.47 -3.77
N CYS A 173 3.69 -5.17 -3.35
CA CYS A 173 3.20 -6.38 -3.98
C CYS A 173 1.79 -6.14 -4.51
N ALA A 174 1.52 -6.54 -5.75
CA ALA A 174 0.22 -6.44 -6.38
C ALA A 174 -0.30 -7.81 -6.78
N ALA A 175 -1.61 -7.99 -6.75
CA ALA A 175 -2.23 -9.18 -7.29
C ALA A 175 -2.12 -9.23 -8.82
N THR A 176 -2.07 -10.43 -9.38
CA THR A 176 -2.10 -10.65 -10.83
C THR A 176 -3.30 -11.49 -11.22
N GLN A 177 -3.97 -11.10 -12.28
CA GLN A 177 -5.09 -11.86 -12.86
C GLN A 177 -4.91 -11.95 -14.38
N ASN A 178 -4.89 -13.16 -14.92
CA ASN A 178 -4.72 -13.41 -16.34
C ASN A 178 -3.49 -12.70 -16.96
N GLY A 179 -2.39 -12.62 -16.20
CA GLY A 179 -1.17 -11.94 -16.63
C GLY A 179 -1.20 -10.40 -16.51
N VAL A 180 -2.28 -9.82 -15.99
CA VAL A 180 -2.41 -8.38 -15.75
C VAL A 180 -2.14 -8.09 -14.29
N ILE A 181 -1.31 -7.07 -14.01
CA ILE A 181 -1.02 -6.61 -12.65
C ILE A 181 -2.12 -5.63 -12.22
N LEU A 182 -2.72 -5.89 -11.06
CA LEU A 182 -3.79 -5.08 -10.48
C LEU A 182 -3.18 -4.07 -9.49
N TYR A 183 -2.74 -2.93 -9.99
CA TYR A 183 -2.08 -1.92 -9.17
C TYR A 183 -3.00 -1.22 -8.14
N ASN A 184 -4.31 -1.40 -8.24
CA ASN A 184 -5.26 -0.83 -7.29
C ASN A 184 -5.25 -1.55 -5.93
N ASP A 185 -4.77 -2.81 -5.92
CA ASP A 185 -4.77 -3.67 -4.73
C ASP A 185 -3.32 -3.97 -4.33
N LEU A 186 -2.62 -2.94 -3.87
CA LEU A 186 -1.24 -3.05 -3.40
C LEU A 186 -1.21 -3.45 -1.93
N ILE A 187 -0.36 -4.41 -1.62
CA ILE A 187 0.04 -4.73 -0.25
C ILE A 187 1.51 -4.34 -0.10
N LYS A 188 1.80 -3.58 0.94
CA LYS A 188 3.15 -3.18 1.29
C LYS A 188 3.71 -4.15 2.32
N VAL A 189 4.89 -4.70 2.03
CA VAL A 189 5.59 -5.60 2.94
C VAL A 189 6.94 -5.00 3.30
N TRP A 190 7.17 -4.88 4.59
CA TRP A 190 8.42 -4.37 5.16
C TRP A 190 9.31 -5.55 5.53
N VAL A 191 10.53 -5.56 5.03
CA VAL A 191 11.53 -6.59 5.29
C VAL A 191 12.74 -5.94 5.95
N ASP A 192 13.19 -6.47 7.08
CA ASP A 192 14.42 -6.07 7.73
C ASP A 192 15.62 -6.44 6.85
N ARG A 193 16.42 -5.46 6.46
CA ARG A 193 17.54 -5.65 5.54
C ARG A 193 18.69 -6.47 6.13
N LYS A 194 18.82 -6.46 7.45
CA LYS A 194 19.89 -7.18 8.17
C LYS A 194 19.53 -8.65 8.38
N THR A 195 18.30 -8.93 8.80
CA THR A 195 17.85 -10.28 9.16
C THR A 195 17.10 -10.99 8.05
N ASN A 196 16.60 -10.25 7.06
CA ASN A 196 15.69 -10.72 6.01
C ASN A 196 14.35 -11.27 6.57
N GLU A 197 13.92 -10.78 7.72
CA GLU A 197 12.63 -11.11 8.34
C GLU A 197 11.60 -10.05 7.96
N VAL A 198 10.32 -10.45 7.82
CA VAL A 198 9.24 -9.48 7.60
C VAL A 198 8.94 -8.77 8.92
N THR A 199 8.95 -7.44 8.88
CA THR A 199 8.69 -6.57 10.04
C THR A 199 7.39 -5.79 9.92
N GLY A 200 6.71 -5.86 8.77
CA GLY A 200 5.43 -5.20 8.61
C GLY A 200 4.70 -5.65 7.35
N VAL A 201 3.38 -5.54 7.40
CA VAL A 201 2.45 -5.75 6.28
C VAL A 201 1.33 -4.71 6.41
N ASP A 202 1.02 -4.00 5.31
CA ASP A 202 -0.01 -2.96 5.23
C ASP A 202 -0.71 -2.99 3.86
#